data_0be0818ea96b137061aba1bc1f0cc052
#
_entry.id   0be0818ea96b137061aba1bc1f0cc052
#
_cell.length_a   1.000
_cell.length_b   1.000
_cell.length_c   1.000
_cell.angle_alpha   90.00
_cell.angle_beta   90.00
_cell.angle_gamma   90.00
#
_symmetry.space_group_name_H-M   'P 1'
#
loop_
_entity.id
_entity.type
_entity.pdbx_description
1 polymer ?
#
loop_
_entity_poly.entity_id
_entity_poly.type
_entity_poly.pdbx_seq_one_letter_code
_entity_poly.pdbx_strand_id
1 'polypeptide(L)'
;MELRFLRKNLILLAGIMFLFSGTLSGGNPVIRHRLIHNNDGTDALGNLWFHRRPLSLADLNAYVDAVANSQVTTYMMCSGSDFFYYRSKYGRLFCDDLNGTLACGKDTAAYRNFRQYYLNFLNLEKEGTDLIAASLNRAKKNGMEAFITYRMNDLHFNDTTTHCPIVYTDFWYSHPEYWLNDATPGWNASRALDFAHQEVRDRKLAIISEQLENYEMIDGFDLDFMRFIVYFKLGEGRKNAPLMTQLVKDIRAKVDEVSARRGKKILLSARVPPTIDACLDKGLNVKEWVRLGLLDFVSIGVHWTGDPSLPVAQFRAELGNQAVPVYASIDDGGYRKRESFSHGMFRGMASHILSQGADGIYLFNQYYSEYLSKYNGQIHLEAGDHVCRVMMPQLLQEMGSLETLEYRNKIYCLSDGWGQYGIQPVTPLPLKVETEREARIYVGDDPKQTRPEEVILFFRLSEPSVFTLFVNGKKVPANEEKPDDVSLYDKGRGLTGEEKQYAFRIPVSWIRQHDNKILFRAAGTNPFTVLRLELALKYGDVKTHGYF
;
A
#
# COMPACT_ATOMS: atom_id res chain seq x y z
N MET A 1 -4.71 -7.55 -56.13
CA MET A 1 -5.16 -7.45 -54.72
C MET A 1 -4.38 -8.42 -53.83
N GLU A 2 -3.20 -8.86 -54.26
CA GLU A 2 -2.35 -9.86 -53.56
C GLU A 2 -0.96 -9.37 -53.09
N LEU A 3 -0.61 -8.11 -53.33
CA LEU A 3 0.72 -7.59 -52.98
C LEU A 3 0.76 -6.73 -51.69
N ARG A 4 -0.35 -6.61 -50.98
CA ARG A 4 -0.39 -5.87 -49.70
C ARG A 4 -0.37 -6.75 -48.44
N PHE A 5 -0.49 -8.05 -48.58
CA PHE A 5 -0.51 -9.01 -47.46
C PHE A 5 0.89 -9.51 -47.06
N LEU A 6 1.88 -9.40 -47.95
CA LEU A 6 3.24 -9.91 -47.68
C LEU A 6 4.16 -8.91 -46.96
N ARG A 7 3.79 -7.64 -46.84
CA ARG A 7 4.61 -6.63 -46.11
C ARG A 7 4.35 -6.54 -44.62
N LYS A 8 3.24 -7.05 -44.11
CA LYS A 8 2.94 -7.01 -42.66
C LYS A 8 3.55 -8.16 -41.86
N ASN A 9 3.88 -9.28 -42.52
CA ASN A 9 4.45 -10.45 -41.85
C ASN A 9 5.99 -10.47 -41.83
N LEU A 10 6.67 -9.57 -42.55
CA LEU A 10 8.13 -9.48 -42.52
C LEU A 10 8.67 -8.53 -41.44
N ILE A 11 7.82 -7.68 -40.88
CA ILE A 11 8.23 -6.78 -39.78
C ILE A 11 8.10 -7.45 -38.42
N LEU A 12 7.29 -8.51 -38.30
CA LEU A 12 7.14 -9.26 -37.03
C LEU A 12 8.24 -10.30 -36.81
N LEU A 13 9.01 -10.69 -37.83
CA LEU A 13 10.13 -11.64 -37.69
C LEU A 13 11.50 -10.96 -37.52
N ALA A 14 11.62 -9.66 -37.78
CA ALA A 14 12.86 -8.93 -37.58
C ALA A 14 13.00 -8.37 -36.15
N GLY A 15 11.94 -8.36 -35.34
CA GLY A 15 11.94 -7.91 -33.93
C GLY A 15 12.37 -8.97 -32.92
N ILE A 16 12.55 -10.23 -33.32
CA ILE A 16 12.86 -11.36 -32.42
C ILE A 16 14.34 -11.79 -32.49
N MET A 17 15.15 -11.23 -33.36
CA MET A 17 16.53 -11.72 -33.62
C MET A 17 17.65 -10.80 -33.11
N PHE A 18 17.39 -9.87 -32.19
CA PHE A 18 18.44 -9.03 -31.58
C PHE A 18 18.46 -9.05 -30.04
N LEU A 19 18.34 -10.23 -29.42
CA LEU A 19 18.53 -10.38 -27.97
C LEU A 19 19.16 -11.75 -27.62
N PHE A 20 20.26 -12.15 -28.27
CA PHE A 20 21.10 -13.23 -27.76
C PHE A 20 22.55 -13.05 -28.20
N SER A 21 23.27 -12.14 -27.52
CA SER A 21 24.72 -12.23 -27.33
C SER A 21 25.12 -11.46 -26.08
N GLY A 22 24.89 -12.07 -24.95
CA GLY A 22 25.37 -11.61 -23.64
C GLY A 22 25.69 -12.84 -22.80
N THR A 23 26.92 -12.96 -22.43
CA THR A 23 27.57 -14.01 -21.65
C THR A 23 26.71 -14.56 -20.50
N LEU A 24 26.60 -15.87 -20.43
CA LEU A 24 26.05 -16.68 -19.36
C LEU A 24 26.73 -16.36 -18.01
N SER A 25 26.22 -15.43 -17.28
CA SER A 25 26.28 -15.42 -15.83
C SER A 25 24.89 -15.86 -15.35
N GLY A 26 24.82 -16.99 -14.63
CA GLY A 26 23.56 -17.66 -14.24
C GLY A 26 22.81 -16.92 -13.13
N GLY A 27 22.40 -15.67 -13.37
CA GLY A 27 21.47 -14.93 -12.54
C GLY A 27 20.12 -14.80 -13.24
N ASN A 28 19.02 -15.10 -12.57
CA ASN A 28 17.69 -14.78 -13.07
C ASN A 28 17.66 -13.30 -13.49
N PRO A 29 17.01 -12.95 -14.63
CA PRO A 29 16.89 -11.56 -15.02
C PRO A 29 16.23 -10.77 -13.88
N VAL A 30 16.86 -9.67 -13.46
CA VAL A 30 16.30 -8.81 -12.42
C VAL A 30 15.01 -8.20 -12.96
N ILE A 31 13.87 -8.60 -12.41
CA ILE A 31 12.58 -8.00 -12.74
C ILE A 31 12.65 -6.54 -12.29
N ARG A 32 12.47 -5.60 -13.22
CA ARG A 32 12.43 -4.18 -12.91
C ARG A 32 11.01 -3.68 -12.72
N HIS A 33 10.10 -4.07 -13.60
CA HIS A 33 8.70 -3.68 -13.50
C HIS A 33 7.93 -4.69 -12.65
N ARG A 34 7.42 -4.24 -11.49
CA ARG A 34 6.69 -5.09 -10.55
C ARG A 34 5.32 -4.51 -10.24
N LEU A 35 4.32 -5.37 -10.24
CA LEU A 35 3.14 -5.19 -9.42
C LEU A 35 3.34 -6.08 -8.18
N ILE A 36 3.58 -5.45 -7.04
CA ILE A 36 3.87 -6.12 -5.77
C ILE A 36 2.56 -6.26 -5.01
N HIS A 37 2.20 -7.47 -4.61
CA HIS A 37 1.06 -7.74 -3.72
C HIS A 37 1.57 -8.09 -2.33
N ASN A 38 1.36 -7.19 -1.37
CA ASN A 38 1.71 -7.41 0.02
C ASN A 38 0.49 -7.91 0.79
N ASN A 39 0.66 -9.05 1.44
CA ASN A 39 -0.33 -9.68 2.31
C ASN A 39 0.09 -9.54 3.77
N ASP A 40 -0.77 -9.03 4.64
CA ASP A 40 -0.46 -8.86 6.06
C ASP A 40 -0.60 -10.15 6.88
N GLY A 41 -1.10 -11.22 6.28
CA GLY A 41 -1.27 -12.53 6.90
C GLY A 41 -2.57 -12.68 7.68
N THR A 42 -3.11 -11.62 8.23
CA THR A 42 -4.31 -11.71 9.07
C THR A 42 -5.58 -11.88 8.27
N ASP A 43 -5.63 -11.40 7.02
CA ASP A 43 -6.78 -11.60 6.15
C ASP A 43 -6.91 -13.06 5.71
N ALA A 44 -5.81 -13.73 5.33
CA ALA A 44 -5.83 -15.15 5.05
C ALA A 44 -6.28 -15.97 6.26
N LEU A 45 -5.78 -15.63 7.45
CA LEU A 45 -6.17 -16.27 8.70
C LEU A 45 -7.62 -15.94 9.09
N GLY A 46 -8.07 -14.72 8.86
CA GLY A 46 -9.40 -14.23 9.19
C GLY A 46 -10.50 -14.70 8.24
N ASN A 47 -10.16 -15.12 7.03
CA ASN A 47 -11.11 -15.60 6.01
C ASN A 47 -11.90 -16.84 6.44
N LEU A 48 -11.52 -17.46 7.52
CA LEU A 48 -12.27 -18.56 8.12
C LEU A 48 -13.63 -18.21 8.67
N TRP A 49 -13.93 -16.97 8.83
CA TRP A 49 -15.28 -16.53 9.16
C TRP A 49 -16.31 -17.12 8.20
N PHE A 50 -15.87 -17.40 6.98
CA PHE A 50 -16.71 -17.95 5.94
C PHE A 50 -16.81 -19.46 5.96
N HIS A 51 -15.78 -20.15 6.46
CA HIS A 51 -15.72 -21.62 6.41
C HIS A 51 -16.18 -22.32 7.69
N ARG A 52 -16.23 -21.62 8.82
CA ARG A 52 -16.55 -22.17 10.15
C ARG A 52 -15.72 -23.41 10.53
N ARG A 53 -14.53 -23.52 9.96
CA ARG A 53 -13.56 -24.60 10.17
C ARG A 53 -12.13 -24.03 10.12
N PRO A 54 -11.14 -24.75 10.65
CA PRO A 54 -9.74 -24.34 10.51
C PRO A 54 -9.31 -24.19 9.03
N LEU A 55 -8.40 -23.26 8.78
CA LEU A 55 -7.77 -23.03 7.48
C LEU A 55 -6.96 -24.26 7.09
N SER A 56 -7.23 -24.82 5.91
CA SER A 56 -6.41 -25.87 5.31
C SER A 56 -5.36 -25.29 4.37
N LEU A 57 -4.34 -26.09 4.06
CA LEU A 57 -3.37 -25.74 3.01
C LEU A 57 -4.06 -25.50 1.66
N ALA A 58 -5.12 -26.23 1.34
CA ALA A 58 -5.88 -26.03 0.12
C ALA A 58 -6.57 -24.67 0.07
N ASP A 59 -7.13 -24.19 1.19
CA ASP A 59 -7.74 -22.86 1.27
C ASP A 59 -6.69 -21.77 1.09
N LEU A 60 -5.54 -21.91 1.74
CA LEU A 60 -4.45 -20.95 1.63
C LEU A 60 -3.86 -20.92 0.22
N ASN A 61 -3.72 -22.07 -0.43
CA ASN A 61 -3.31 -22.15 -1.83
C ASN A 61 -4.30 -21.42 -2.74
N ALA A 62 -5.60 -21.64 -2.56
CA ALA A 62 -6.65 -20.95 -3.34
C ALA A 62 -6.62 -19.44 -3.11
N TYR A 63 -6.31 -19.01 -1.89
CA TYR A 63 -6.17 -17.59 -1.56
C TYR A 63 -4.99 -16.94 -2.33
N VAL A 64 -3.83 -17.61 -2.38
CA VAL A 64 -2.68 -17.12 -3.16
C VAL A 64 -2.93 -17.21 -4.67
N ASP A 65 -3.63 -18.26 -5.14
CA ASP A 65 -4.01 -18.41 -6.54
C ASP A 65 -4.91 -17.28 -7.05
N ALA A 66 -5.66 -16.67 -6.15
CA ALA A 66 -6.58 -15.59 -6.48
C ALA A 66 -5.87 -14.35 -7.07
N VAL A 67 -4.60 -14.12 -6.74
CA VAL A 67 -3.80 -13.03 -7.34
C VAL A 67 -2.88 -13.52 -8.47
N ALA A 68 -2.80 -14.81 -8.70
CA ALA A 68 -2.07 -15.37 -9.82
C ALA A 68 -2.82 -15.10 -11.15
N ASN A 69 -2.14 -15.30 -12.28
CA ASN A 69 -2.69 -15.00 -13.61
C ASN A 69 -3.15 -13.54 -13.78
N SER A 70 -2.53 -12.64 -13.05
CA SER A 70 -2.71 -11.19 -13.15
C SER A 70 -1.37 -10.52 -13.50
N GLN A 71 -1.28 -9.21 -13.36
CA GLN A 71 0.00 -8.49 -13.51
C GLN A 71 0.86 -8.57 -12.24
N VAL A 72 0.42 -9.25 -11.18
CA VAL A 72 1.22 -9.46 -9.96
C VAL A 72 2.44 -10.31 -10.29
N THR A 73 3.61 -9.70 -10.12
CA THR A 73 4.91 -10.36 -10.35
C THR A 73 5.58 -10.80 -9.05
N THR A 74 5.21 -10.16 -7.94
CA THR A 74 5.89 -10.34 -6.65
C THR A 74 4.84 -10.45 -5.54
N TYR A 75 4.87 -11.55 -4.82
CA TYR A 75 4.02 -11.81 -3.66
C TYR A 75 4.85 -11.64 -2.38
N MET A 76 4.45 -10.73 -1.52
CA MET A 76 5.08 -10.51 -0.22
C MET A 76 4.17 -11.01 0.89
N MET A 77 4.71 -11.87 1.75
CA MET A 77 4.01 -12.39 2.92
C MET A 77 4.58 -11.78 4.19
N CYS A 78 3.73 -11.13 4.98
CA CYS A 78 4.11 -10.59 6.27
C CYS A 78 4.40 -11.72 7.25
N SER A 79 5.54 -11.63 7.92
CA SER A 79 5.96 -12.59 8.95
C SER A 79 5.66 -12.13 10.38
N GLY A 80 5.04 -10.93 10.51
CA GLY A 80 4.78 -10.28 11.78
C GLY A 80 5.80 -9.19 12.11
N SER A 81 6.05 -8.99 13.37
CA SER A 81 7.07 -8.09 13.91
C SER A 81 7.71 -8.75 15.15
N ASP A 82 7.31 -8.33 16.36
CA ASP A 82 7.67 -9.01 17.62
C ASP A 82 6.65 -10.08 18.03
N PHE A 83 5.61 -10.29 17.24
CA PHE A 83 4.72 -11.45 17.26
C PHE A 83 4.91 -12.23 15.96
N PHE A 84 4.80 -13.56 16.00
CA PHE A 84 5.27 -14.44 14.93
C PHE A 84 4.13 -15.22 14.29
N TYR A 85 4.10 -15.27 12.96
CA TYR A 85 3.19 -16.12 12.20
C TYR A 85 3.80 -17.50 11.87
N TYR A 86 4.87 -17.85 12.58
CA TYR A 86 5.60 -19.12 12.50
C TYR A 86 6.23 -19.45 13.87
N ARG A 87 6.70 -20.68 14.08
CA ARG A 87 7.41 -21.06 15.31
C ARG A 87 8.81 -20.43 15.33
N SER A 88 8.97 -19.39 16.11
CA SER A 88 10.23 -18.69 16.30
C SER A 88 10.87 -19.05 17.63
N LYS A 89 12.20 -19.09 17.68
CA LYS A 89 12.94 -19.21 18.95
C LYS A 89 13.00 -17.90 19.75
N TYR A 90 12.56 -16.79 19.14
CA TYR A 90 12.59 -15.47 19.75
C TYR A 90 11.26 -15.04 20.38
N GLY A 91 10.23 -15.85 20.32
CA GLY A 91 8.95 -15.54 20.94
C GLY A 91 7.85 -16.53 20.56
N ARG A 92 6.67 -16.25 21.07
CA ARG A 92 5.51 -17.12 20.88
C ARG A 92 4.89 -16.96 19.51
N LEU A 93 4.28 -18.02 19.02
CA LEU A 93 3.36 -17.96 17.89
C LEU A 93 2.22 -16.98 18.20
N PHE A 94 1.81 -16.20 17.22
CA PHE A 94 0.70 -15.27 17.38
C PHE A 94 -0.56 -15.97 17.86
N CYS A 95 -1.17 -15.41 18.88
CA CYS A 95 -2.35 -15.98 19.56
C CYS A 95 -2.12 -17.32 20.26
N ASP A 96 -0.88 -17.71 20.55
CA ASP A 96 -0.58 -18.90 21.34
C ASP A 96 -1.08 -18.73 22.79
N ASP A 97 -2.09 -19.48 23.11
CA ASP A 97 -2.71 -19.48 24.42
C ASP A 97 -2.19 -20.65 25.29
N LEU A 98 -0.96 -20.68 25.55
CA LEU A 98 -0.16 -21.65 26.30
C LEU A 98 -0.88 -22.82 27.02
N ASN A 99 -2.21 -22.79 27.24
CA ASN A 99 -2.97 -23.87 27.93
C ASN A 99 -4.50 -23.82 27.67
N GLY A 100 -4.99 -23.07 26.65
CA GLY A 100 -6.44 -22.92 26.45
C GLY A 100 -7.16 -22.07 27.50
N THR A 101 -6.40 -21.33 28.31
CA THR A 101 -6.90 -20.59 29.49
C THR A 101 -6.74 -19.08 29.39
N LEU A 102 -6.14 -18.56 28.33
CA LEU A 102 -5.91 -17.12 28.20
C LEU A 102 -7.19 -16.40 27.81
N ALA A 103 -7.74 -15.68 28.74
CA ALA A 103 -8.80 -14.72 28.49
C ALA A 103 -8.19 -13.45 27.89
N CYS A 104 -8.67 -13.00 26.72
CA CYS A 104 -8.44 -11.66 26.23
C CYS A 104 -9.31 -10.67 26.99
N GLY A 105 -8.98 -10.39 28.24
CA GLY A 105 -9.68 -9.44 29.08
C GLY A 105 -11.20 -9.66 29.10
N LYS A 106 -11.97 -8.56 28.94
CA LYS A 106 -13.44 -8.58 28.95
C LYS A 106 -14.07 -8.83 27.57
N ASP A 107 -13.27 -8.82 26.47
CA ASP A 107 -13.80 -8.95 25.11
C ASP A 107 -13.76 -10.41 24.63
N THR A 108 -14.87 -11.08 24.82
CA THR A 108 -15.06 -12.48 24.38
C THR A 108 -15.11 -12.64 22.86
N ALA A 109 -15.42 -11.58 22.10
CA ALA A 109 -15.42 -11.63 20.63
C ALA A 109 -13.99 -11.60 20.09
N ALA A 110 -13.16 -10.69 20.59
CA ALA A 110 -11.73 -10.65 20.24
C ALA A 110 -11.04 -11.98 20.56
N TYR A 111 -11.30 -12.55 21.76
CA TYR A 111 -10.76 -13.84 22.13
C TYR A 111 -11.11 -14.96 21.13
N ARG A 112 -12.37 -15.02 20.67
CA ARG A 112 -12.79 -16.05 19.68
C ARG A 112 -12.04 -15.88 18.36
N ASN A 113 -11.80 -14.67 17.91
CA ASN A 113 -11.06 -14.40 16.68
C ASN A 113 -9.59 -14.82 16.83
N PHE A 114 -8.93 -14.44 17.91
CA PHE A 114 -7.54 -14.81 18.17
C PHE A 114 -7.35 -16.32 18.35
N ARG A 115 -8.29 -16.97 19.03
CA ARG A 115 -8.30 -18.43 19.13
C ARG A 115 -8.44 -19.10 17.75
N GLN A 116 -9.25 -18.51 16.86
CA GLN A 116 -9.40 -19.03 15.49
C GLN A 116 -8.09 -18.93 14.72
N TYR A 117 -7.38 -17.80 14.82
CA TYR A 117 -6.04 -17.66 14.21
C TYR A 117 -5.08 -18.75 14.71
N TYR A 118 -5.04 -18.96 16.00
CA TYR A 118 -4.20 -20.01 16.58
C TYR A 118 -4.54 -21.40 16.06
N LEU A 119 -5.83 -21.75 15.99
CA LEU A 119 -6.28 -23.04 15.43
C LEU A 119 -5.88 -23.20 13.96
N ASN A 120 -5.82 -22.10 13.20
CA ASN A 120 -5.39 -22.13 11.81
C ASN A 120 -3.91 -22.42 11.68
N PHE A 121 -3.08 -21.79 12.50
CA PHE A 121 -1.65 -22.13 12.55
C PHE A 121 -1.45 -23.60 12.90
N LEU A 122 -2.12 -24.11 13.95
CA LEU A 122 -2.02 -25.52 14.34
C LEU A 122 -2.48 -26.48 13.25
N ASN A 123 -3.49 -26.08 12.44
CA ASN A 123 -3.92 -26.93 11.34
C ASN A 123 -2.90 -26.97 10.20
N LEU A 124 -2.30 -25.84 9.85
CA LEU A 124 -1.22 -25.80 8.86
C LEU A 124 0.00 -26.61 9.34
N GLU A 125 0.36 -26.54 10.64
CA GLU A 125 1.42 -27.37 11.23
C GLU A 125 1.13 -28.87 11.09
N LYS A 126 -0.13 -29.31 11.31
CA LYS A 126 -0.53 -30.70 11.07
C LYS A 126 -0.39 -31.12 9.61
N GLU A 127 -0.53 -30.20 8.69
CA GLU A 127 -0.30 -30.42 7.26
C GLU A 127 1.18 -30.28 6.85
N GLY A 128 2.09 -30.14 7.83
CA GLY A 128 3.53 -30.11 7.63
C GLY A 128 4.08 -28.77 7.11
N THR A 129 3.37 -27.68 7.33
CA THR A 129 3.76 -26.35 6.84
C THR A 129 3.40 -25.25 7.85
N ASP A 130 3.74 -24.00 7.52
CA ASP A 130 3.27 -22.81 8.20
C ASP A 130 2.70 -21.79 7.19
N LEU A 131 2.14 -20.71 7.70
CA LEU A 131 1.51 -19.65 6.88
C LEU A 131 2.47 -19.06 5.85
N ILE A 132 3.71 -18.79 6.25
CA ILE A 132 4.73 -18.16 5.39
C ILE A 132 5.21 -19.14 4.34
N ALA A 133 5.64 -20.33 4.76
CA ALA A 133 6.14 -21.36 3.84
C ALA A 133 5.08 -21.76 2.80
N ALA A 134 3.85 -22.00 3.22
CA ALA A 134 2.76 -22.38 2.33
C ALA A 134 2.45 -21.27 1.30
N SER A 135 2.30 -20.03 1.76
CA SER A 135 2.00 -18.90 0.88
C SER A 135 3.11 -18.65 -0.15
N LEU A 136 4.37 -18.63 0.30
CA LEU A 136 5.51 -18.35 -0.57
C LEU A 136 5.82 -19.50 -1.54
N ASN A 137 5.69 -20.74 -1.11
CA ASN A 137 5.80 -21.90 -2.01
C ASN A 137 4.72 -21.86 -3.10
N ARG A 138 3.48 -21.48 -2.73
CA ARG A 138 2.39 -21.36 -3.70
C ARG A 138 2.64 -20.21 -4.68
N ALA A 139 3.12 -19.06 -4.20
CA ALA A 139 3.52 -17.93 -5.04
C ALA A 139 4.60 -18.34 -6.06
N LYS A 140 5.64 -19.06 -5.62
CA LYS A 140 6.68 -19.61 -6.49
C LYS A 140 6.11 -20.57 -7.55
N LYS A 141 5.22 -21.46 -7.14
CA LYS A 141 4.56 -22.39 -8.07
C LYS A 141 3.75 -21.67 -9.14
N ASN A 142 3.21 -20.50 -8.81
CA ASN A 142 2.47 -19.64 -9.74
C ASN A 142 3.37 -18.69 -10.55
N GLY A 143 4.71 -18.82 -10.46
CA GLY A 143 5.66 -18.00 -11.22
C GLY A 143 5.92 -16.60 -10.66
N MET A 144 5.43 -16.29 -9.46
CA MET A 144 5.69 -15.02 -8.79
C MET A 144 7.01 -15.06 -8.00
N GLU A 145 7.69 -13.92 -7.85
CA GLU A 145 8.73 -13.77 -6.84
C GLU A 145 8.11 -13.91 -5.44
N ALA A 146 8.82 -14.55 -4.53
CA ALA A 146 8.38 -14.79 -3.16
C ALA A 146 9.22 -13.99 -2.17
N PHE A 147 8.61 -13.08 -1.45
CA PHE A 147 9.28 -12.23 -0.46
C PHE A 147 8.68 -12.41 0.93
N ILE A 148 9.52 -12.35 1.95
CA ILE A 148 9.07 -12.06 3.30
C ILE A 148 9.08 -10.53 3.46
N THR A 149 8.00 -9.96 4.00
CA THR A 149 7.99 -8.59 4.51
C THR A 149 7.93 -8.60 6.02
N TYR A 150 8.83 -7.86 6.67
CA TYR A 150 8.95 -7.80 8.12
C TYR A 150 8.70 -6.38 8.62
N ARG A 151 7.70 -6.23 9.49
CA ARG A 151 7.36 -4.95 10.11
C ARG A 151 8.41 -4.58 11.13
N MET A 152 9.24 -3.58 10.84
CA MET A 152 10.36 -3.19 11.67
C MET A 152 9.92 -2.70 13.06
N ASN A 153 8.79 -2.01 13.15
CA ASN A 153 8.09 -1.74 14.39
C ASN A 153 6.59 -1.94 14.19
N ASP A 154 5.91 -2.59 15.11
CA ASP A 154 4.46 -2.77 15.10
C ASP A 154 3.91 -2.45 16.48
N LEU A 155 2.91 -1.58 16.53
CA LEU A 155 2.32 -1.09 17.78
C LEU A 155 0.99 -1.78 18.11
N HIS A 156 0.56 -2.73 17.29
CA HIS A 156 -0.63 -3.49 17.62
C HIS A 156 -0.42 -4.23 18.94
N PHE A 157 -1.44 -4.19 19.76
CA PHE A 157 -1.44 -4.85 21.08
C PHE A 157 -0.41 -4.33 22.08
N ASN A 158 0.25 -3.21 21.81
CA ASN A 158 1.14 -2.52 22.75
C ASN A 158 0.39 -1.73 23.83
N ASP A 159 -0.88 -2.04 24.04
CA ASP A 159 -1.72 -1.45 25.07
C ASP A 159 -1.91 -2.42 26.23
N THR A 160 -1.34 -2.05 27.39
CA THR A 160 -1.45 -2.84 28.63
C THR A 160 -2.83 -2.75 29.28
N THR A 161 -3.74 -1.90 28.77
CA THR A 161 -5.07 -1.69 29.37
C THR A 161 -6.15 -2.54 28.70
N THR A 162 -6.00 -2.91 27.44
CA THR A 162 -6.98 -3.72 26.68
C THR A 162 -6.75 -5.22 26.76
N HIS A 163 -5.68 -5.65 27.35
CA HIS A 163 -5.40 -7.00 27.92
C HIS A 163 -5.73 -8.21 27.06
N CYS A 164 -4.98 -8.41 25.98
CA CYS A 164 -4.91 -9.71 25.35
C CYS A 164 -3.47 -10.24 25.39
N PRO A 165 -3.02 -10.85 26.54
CA PRO A 165 -1.62 -11.28 26.71
C PRO A 165 -1.14 -12.28 25.67
N ILE A 166 -2.04 -12.94 24.94
CA ILE A 166 -1.71 -13.89 23.87
C ILE A 166 -1.09 -13.24 22.63
N VAL A 167 -1.18 -11.93 22.50
CA VAL A 167 -0.64 -11.19 21.35
C VAL A 167 0.61 -10.37 21.68
N TYR A 168 0.98 -10.28 22.95
CA TYR A 168 2.20 -9.59 23.34
C TYR A 168 3.42 -10.49 23.16
N THR A 169 4.55 -9.91 22.81
CA THR A 169 5.82 -10.60 22.91
C THR A 169 6.41 -10.47 24.31
N ASP A 170 7.00 -11.57 24.78
CA ASP A 170 7.62 -11.57 26.10
C ASP A 170 8.74 -10.52 26.19
N PHE A 171 9.50 -10.33 25.11
CA PHE A 171 10.56 -9.33 25.05
C PHE A 171 10.01 -7.90 25.26
N TRP A 172 8.99 -7.51 24.50
CA TRP A 172 8.41 -6.18 24.64
C TRP A 172 7.82 -5.94 26.03
N TYR A 173 7.11 -6.95 26.53
CA TYR A 173 6.44 -6.88 27.84
C TYR A 173 7.43 -6.83 29.01
N SER A 174 8.54 -7.57 28.90
CA SER A 174 9.55 -7.70 29.96
C SER A 174 10.55 -6.55 29.98
N HIS A 175 10.59 -5.73 28.92
CA HIS A 175 11.58 -4.67 28.75
C HIS A 175 10.96 -3.28 28.49
N PRO A 176 10.18 -2.74 29.43
CA PRO A 176 9.59 -1.40 29.28
C PRO A 176 10.66 -0.28 29.19
N GLU A 177 11.89 -0.53 29.64
CA GLU A 177 13.04 0.36 29.48
C GLU A 177 13.46 0.56 28.02
N TYR A 178 13.09 -0.35 27.12
CA TYR A 178 13.36 -0.24 25.68
C TYR A 178 12.24 0.46 24.91
N TRP A 179 11.18 0.92 25.56
CA TRP A 179 10.15 1.71 24.91
C TRP A 179 10.63 3.15 24.74
N LEU A 180 10.07 3.87 23.77
CA LEU A 180 10.37 5.29 23.57
C LEU A 180 10.12 6.12 24.83
N ASN A 181 9.01 5.85 25.55
CA ASN A 181 8.64 6.51 26.80
C ASN A 181 8.67 8.03 26.70
N ASP A 182 8.24 8.60 25.57
CA ASP A 182 8.26 10.03 25.30
C ASP A 182 6.89 10.55 24.81
N ALA A 183 6.83 11.81 24.42
CA ALA A 183 5.64 12.47 23.91
C ALA A 183 5.44 12.31 22.39
N THR A 184 6.05 11.29 21.76
CA THR A 184 5.88 11.04 20.32
C THR A 184 4.39 10.90 20.01
N PRO A 185 3.86 11.73 19.10
CA PRO A 185 2.45 11.68 18.74
C PRO A 185 2.13 10.42 17.95
N GLY A 186 0.95 9.87 18.18
CA GLY A 186 0.45 8.71 17.48
C GLY A 186 -0.09 7.64 18.43
N TRP A 187 -0.91 6.74 17.90
CA TRP A 187 -1.51 5.65 18.67
C TRP A 187 -0.42 4.73 19.22
N ASN A 188 -0.38 4.59 20.55
CA ASN A 188 0.61 3.79 21.28
C ASN A 188 2.09 4.10 20.96
N ALA A 189 2.41 5.24 20.34
CA ALA A 189 3.76 5.56 19.87
C ALA A 189 4.81 5.55 20.99
N SER A 190 4.44 6.02 22.20
CA SER A 190 5.34 6.00 23.37
C SER A 190 5.79 4.60 23.79
N ARG A 191 5.10 3.56 23.35
CA ARG A 191 5.40 2.14 23.65
C ARG A 191 6.08 1.42 22.50
N ALA A 192 6.42 2.12 21.42
CA ALA A 192 7.26 1.59 20.36
C ALA A 192 8.64 1.23 20.93
N LEU A 193 9.27 0.21 20.38
CA LEU A 193 10.66 -0.10 20.71
C LEU A 193 11.57 1.00 20.19
N ASP A 194 12.46 1.50 21.05
CA ASP A 194 13.47 2.51 20.74
C ASP A 194 14.72 1.86 20.12
N PHE A 195 14.96 2.12 18.86
CA PHE A 195 16.11 1.60 18.14
C PHE A 195 17.45 2.28 18.54
N ALA A 196 17.43 3.23 19.48
CA ALA A 196 18.66 3.70 20.10
C ALA A 196 19.32 2.62 20.98
N HIS A 197 18.55 1.68 21.50
CA HIS A 197 19.04 0.54 22.25
C HIS A 197 19.65 -0.52 21.33
N GLN A 198 20.87 -0.99 21.67
CA GLN A 198 21.56 -2.02 20.89
C GLN A 198 20.78 -3.34 20.92
N GLU A 199 20.22 -3.68 22.06
CA GLU A 199 19.46 -4.91 22.32
C GLU A 199 18.22 -5.01 21.40
N VAL A 200 17.58 -3.89 21.11
CA VAL A 200 16.45 -3.83 20.15
C VAL A 200 16.97 -4.12 18.74
N ARG A 201 18.08 -3.51 18.32
CA ARG A 201 18.65 -3.75 16.98
C ARG A 201 19.16 -5.17 16.82
N ASP A 202 19.85 -5.72 17.83
CA ASP A 202 20.35 -7.10 17.82
C ASP A 202 19.19 -8.10 17.73
N ARG A 203 18.10 -7.85 18.46
CA ARG A 203 16.89 -8.66 18.37
C ARG A 203 16.29 -8.65 16.95
N LYS A 204 16.17 -7.46 16.34
CA LYS A 204 15.64 -7.35 14.96
C LYS A 204 16.52 -8.09 13.97
N LEU A 205 17.82 -7.94 14.05
CA LEU A 205 18.78 -8.68 13.22
C LEU A 205 18.66 -10.20 13.43
N ALA A 206 18.51 -10.64 14.67
CA ALA A 206 18.41 -12.05 15.01
C ALA A 206 17.12 -12.70 14.45
N ILE A 207 15.98 -11.99 14.54
CA ILE A 207 14.68 -12.46 13.98
C ILE A 207 14.76 -12.52 12.45
N ILE A 208 15.29 -11.47 11.80
CA ILE A 208 15.45 -11.43 10.34
C ILE A 208 16.39 -12.55 9.88
N SER A 209 17.49 -12.76 10.62
CA SER A 209 18.44 -13.85 10.34
C SER A 209 17.78 -15.22 10.42
N GLU A 210 16.95 -15.46 11.44
CA GLU A 210 16.19 -16.72 11.58
C GLU A 210 15.27 -16.95 10.37
N GLN A 211 14.55 -15.92 9.91
CA GLN A 211 13.66 -16.05 8.76
C GLN A 211 14.42 -16.31 7.47
N LEU A 212 15.55 -15.62 7.26
CA LEU A 212 16.43 -15.86 6.13
C LEU A 212 16.98 -17.30 6.12
N GLU A 213 17.24 -17.90 7.28
CA GLU A 213 17.69 -19.28 7.40
C GLU A 213 16.57 -20.31 7.17
N ASN A 214 15.38 -20.04 7.70
CA ASN A 214 14.28 -21.00 7.70
C ASN A 214 13.57 -21.11 6.35
N TYR A 215 13.54 -20.04 5.54
CA TYR A 215 12.74 -19.99 4.31
C TYR A 215 13.62 -19.97 3.06
N GLU A 216 13.95 -21.15 2.54
CA GLU A 216 14.85 -21.28 1.38
C GLU A 216 14.24 -20.80 0.06
N MET A 217 12.89 -20.84 -0.05
CA MET A 217 12.19 -20.49 -1.28
C MET A 217 12.23 -19.01 -1.64
N ILE A 218 12.58 -18.11 -0.70
CA ILE A 218 12.47 -16.66 -0.91
C ILE A 218 13.41 -16.15 -2.01
N ASP A 219 12.92 -15.16 -2.75
CA ASP A 219 13.67 -14.36 -3.72
C ASP A 219 14.12 -13.02 -3.13
N GLY A 220 13.51 -12.62 -2.02
CA GLY A 220 13.88 -11.38 -1.35
C GLY A 220 13.27 -11.23 0.03
N PHE A 221 13.72 -10.17 0.70
CA PHE A 221 13.30 -9.76 2.03
C PHE A 221 13.00 -8.25 2.03
N ASP A 222 11.86 -7.85 2.56
CA ASP A 222 11.40 -6.47 2.61
C ASP A 222 11.34 -5.95 4.04
N LEU A 223 12.01 -4.82 4.28
CA LEU A 223 12.01 -4.11 5.56
C LEU A 223 10.85 -3.10 5.56
N ASP A 224 9.72 -3.44 6.17
CA ASP A 224 8.59 -2.54 6.24
C ASP A 224 8.75 -1.52 7.38
N PHE A 225 9.21 -0.32 7.03
CA PHE A 225 9.29 0.81 7.95
C PHE A 225 7.99 1.63 7.99
N MET A 226 6.98 1.26 7.21
CA MET A 226 5.77 2.08 7.08
C MET A 226 4.60 1.59 7.94
N ARG A 227 4.71 0.43 8.62
CA ARG A 227 3.58 -0.03 9.44
C ARG A 227 3.32 0.88 10.62
N PHE A 228 4.38 1.26 11.36
CA PHE A 228 4.37 2.33 12.36
C PHE A 228 5.72 3.04 12.31
N ILE A 229 5.71 4.32 11.96
CA ILE A 229 6.90 5.07 11.53
C ILE A 229 7.56 5.75 12.74
N VAL A 230 7.84 4.99 13.78
CA VAL A 230 8.46 5.46 15.02
C VAL A 230 9.57 4.50 15.43
N TYR A 231 10.81 5.00 15.50
CA TYR A 231 12.02 4.23 15.76
C TYR A 231 12.92 4.85 16.80
N PHE A 232 12.81 6.15 17.00
CA PHE A 232 13.62 6.95 17.93
C PHE A 232 12.72 7.97 18.63
N LYS A 233 13.18 8.49 19.78
CA LYS A 233 12.49 9.55 20.49
C LYS A 233 12.21 10.76 19.60
N LEU A 234 11.19 11.49 19.94
CA LEU A 234 10.73 12.66 19.18
C LEU A 234 11.89 13.63 18.90
N GLY A 235 12.12 13.94 17.62
CA GLY A 235 13.19 14.83 17.18
C GLY A 235 14.59 14.22 17.14
N GLU A 236 14.78 12.97 17.55
CA GLU A 236 16.10 12.32 17.58
C GLU A 236 16.43 11.47 16.34
N GLY A 237 15.49 11.33 15.38
CA GLY A 237 15.68 10.45 14.23
C GLY A 237 16.93 10.80 13.43
N ARG A 238 17.12 12.06 13.02
CA ARG A 238 18.32 12.49 12.25
C ARG A 238 19.63 12.18 12.98
N LYS A 239 19.69 12.44 14.27
CA LYS A 239 20.87 12.17 15.12
C LYS A 239 21.20 10.67 15.15
N ASN A 240 20.16 9.83 15.25
CA ASN A 240 20.29 8.38 15.40
C ASN A 240 20.26 7.61 14.06
N ALA A 241 20.13 8.29 12.92
CA ALA A 241 20.16 7.66 11.59
C ALA A 241 21.40 6.76 11.33
N PRO A 242 22.60 7.07 11.87
CA PRO A 242 23.74 6.16 11.76
C PRO A 242 23.51 4.79 12.42
N LEU A 243 22.75 4.72 13.53
CA LEU A 243 22.43 3.45 14.21
C LEU A 243 21.54 2.57 13.34
N MET A 244 20.50 3.15 12.74
CA MET A 244 19.63 2.44 11.80
C MET A 244 20.41 2.02 10.55
N THR A 245 21.30 2.87 10.04
CA THR A 245 22.16 2.53 8.88
C THR A 245 23.07 1.35 9.20
N GLN A 246 23.59 1.26 10.44
CA GLN A 246 24.38 0.09 10.84
C GLN A 246 23.52 -1.17 10.86
N LEU A 247 22.32 -1.13 11.42
CA LEU A 247 21.40 -2.27 11.40
C LEU A 247 21.12 -2.74 9.96
N VAL A 248 20.85 -1.81 9.03
CA VAL A 248 20.61 -2.18 7.62
C VAL A 248 21.87 -2.79 6.96
N LYS A 249 23.06 -2.32 7.31
CA LYS A 249 24.34 -2.95 6.87
C LYS A 249 24.46 -4.39 7.37
N ASP A 250 24.16 -4.62 8.64
CA ASP A 250 24.25 -5.93 9.26
C ASP A 250 23.23 -6.90 8.64
N ILE A 251 22.01 -6.42 8.38
CA ILE A 251 20.98 -7.18 7.65
C ILE A 251 21.47 -7.50 6.22
N ARG A 252 22.01 -6.51 5.48
CA ARG A 252 22.55 -6.73 4.13
C ARG A 252 23.65 -7.79 4.13
N ALA A 253 24.59 -7.70 5.08
CA ALA A 253 25.66 -8.68 5.21
C ALA A 253 25.10 -10.10 5.44
N LYS A 254 24.05 -10.23 6.27
CA LYS A 254 23.39 -11.52 6.49
C LYS A 254 22.66 -12.03 5.25
N VAL A 255 21.97 -11.16 4.51
CA VAL A 255 21.34 -11.52 3.24
C VAL A 255 22.37 -12.00 2.22
N ASP A 256 23.54 -11.33 2.13
CA ASP A 256 24.62 -11.70 1.21
C ASP A 256 25.26 -13.04 1.60
N GLU A 257 25.48 -13.28 2.90
CA GLU A 257 25.95 -14.57 3.43
C GLU A 257 25.03 -15.71 3.02
N VAL A 258 23.71 -15.56 3.26
CA VAL A 258 22.71 -16.58 2.93
C VAL A 258 22.60 -16.77 1.41
N SER A 259 22.64 -15.67 0.64
CA SER A 259 22.65 -15.71 -0.82
C SER A 259 23.82 -16.50 -1.37
N ALA A 260 25.03 -16.23 -0.86
CA ALA A 260 26.25 -16.93 -1.28
C ALA A 260 26.18 -18.43 -0.96
N ARG A 261 25.72 -18.77 0.24
CA ARG A 261 25.58 -20.17 0.67
C ARG A 261 24.55 -20.94 -0.18
N ARG A 262 23.46 -20.30 -0.59
CA ARG A 262 22.41 -20.89 -1.43
C ARG A 262 22.72 -20.85 -2.93
N GLY A 263 23.76 -20.14 -3.34
CA GLY A 263 24.06 -19.91 -4.77
C GLY A 263 22.93 -19.16 -5.51
N LYS A 264 22.11 -18.39 -4.78
CA LYS A 264 20.95 -17.68 -5.28
C LYS A 264 20.91 -16.27 -4.68
N LYS A 265 20.82 -15.25 -5.53
CA LYS A 265 20.67 -13.88 -5.04
C LYS A 265 19.34 -13.73 -4.31
N ILE A 266 19.38 -13.21 -3.09
CA ILE A 266 18.23 -12.76 -2.31
C ILE A 266 18.23 -11.23 -2.34
N LEU A 267 17.15 -10.63 -2.79
CA LEU A 267 17.00 -9.18 -2.85
C LEU A 267 16.67 -8.63 -1.47
N LEU A 268 17.14 -7.41 -1.17
CA LEU A 268 16.76 -6.67 0.04
C LEU A 268 16.09 -5.37 -0.37
N SER A 269 14.89 -5.14 0.11
CA SER A 269 14.12 -3.91 -0.13
C SER A 269 13.68 -3.25 1.17
N ALA A 270 13.21 -2.01 1.04
CA ALA A 270 12.61 -1.30 2.16
C ALA A 270 11.39 -0.48 1.70
N ARG A 271 10.30 -0.52 2.49
CA ARG A 271 9.16 0.39 2.36
C ARG A 271 9.33 1.55 3.34
N VAL A 272 9.32 2.78 2.82
CA VAL A 272 9.76 3.99 3.55
C VAL A 272 8.82 5.18 3.30
N PRO A 273 8.90 6.26 4.11
CA PRO A 273 8.18 7.51 3.89
C PRO A 273 8.37 8.10 2.47
N PRO A 274 7.41 8.93 2.00
CA PRO A 274 7.35 9.35 0.60
C PRO A 274 8.35 10.45 0.21
N THR A 275 9.11 11.00 1.16
CA THR A 275 10.16 11.99 0.87
C THR A 275 11.46 11.65 1.60
N ILE A 276 12.60 12.00 1.02
CA ILE A 276 13.93 11.77 1.64
C ILE A 276 14.05 12.48 2.98
N ASP A 277 13.48 13.69 3.09
CA ASP A 277 13.49 14.46 4.33
C ASP A 277 12.67 13.78 5.43
N ALA A 278 11.46 13.32 5.13
CA ALA A 278 10.63 12.55 6.06
C ALA A 278 11.29 11.22 6.48
N CYS A 279 11.97 10.54 5.57
CA CYS A 279 12.77 9.37 5.92
C CYS A 279 13.83 9.71 6.96
N LEU A 280 14.62 10.74 6.71
CA LEU A 280 15.72 11.14 7.59
C LEU A 280 15.22 11.62 8.96
N ASP A 281 14.08 12.30 9.02
CA ASP A 281 13.45 12.70 10.29
C ASP A 281 13.07 11.49 11.17
N LYS A 282 12.81 10.35 10.56
CA LYS A 282 12.54 9.09 11.26
C LYS A 282 13.79 8.23 11.50
N GLY A 283 14.97 8.73 11.14
CA GLY A 283 16.23 8.01 11.28
C GLY A 283 16.54 7.07 10.10
N LEU A 284 15.79 7.16 9.00
CA LEU A 284 15.92 6.30 7.84
C LEU A 284 16.74 7.01 6.75
N ASN A 285 18.07 6.86 6.77
CA ASN A 285 18.93 7.50 5.77
C ASN A 285 18.95 6.69 4.45
N VAL A 286 17.80 6.63 3.78
CA VAL A 286 17.59 5.84 2.56
C VAL A 286 18.57 6.22 1.45
N LYS A 287 18.91 7.50 1.32
CA LYS A 287 19.90 7.98 0.34
C LYS A 287 21.26 7.34 0.57
N GLU A 288 21.70 7.27 1.82
CA GLU A 288 22.95 6.61 2.18
C GLU A 288 22.88 5.09 1.98
N TRP A 289 21.74 4.46 2.31
CA TRP A 289 21.56 3.02 2.09
C TRP A 289 21.69 2.64 0.61
N VAL A 290 21.07 3.44 -0.27
CA VAL A 290 21.20 3.27 -1.72
C VAL A 290 22.61 3.56 -2.21
N ARG A 291 23.26 4.62 -1.70
CA ARG A 291 24.65 4.96 -2.05
C ARG A 291 25.62 3.83 -1.69
N LEU A 292 25.37 3.16 -0.58
CA LEU A 292 26.18 2.03 -0.10
C LEU A 292 25.80 0.68 -0.75
N GLY A 293 24.79 0.64 -1.63
CA GLY A 293 24.34 -0.59 -2.26
C GLY A 293 23.63 -1.56 -1.32
N LEU A 294 23.05 -1.06 -0.21
CA LEU A 294 22.41 -1.92 0.79
C LEU A 294 21.04 -2.41 0.35
N LEU A 295 20.35 -1.69 -0.53
CA LEU A 295 19.02 -2.02 -1.02
C LEU A 295 19.02 -2.28 -2.52
N ASP A 296 18.29 -3.32 -2.94
CA ASP A 296 18.09 -3.65 -4.35
C ASP A 296 16.92 -2.82 -4.95
N PHE A 297 15.95 -2.40 -4.14
CA PHE A 297 14.90 -1.46 -4.51
C PHE A 297 14.26 -0.79 -3.29
N VAL A 298 13.50 0.27 -3.53
CA VAL A 298 12.79 1.04 -2.50
C VAL A 298 11.33 1.20 -2.86
N SER A 299 10.44 1.07 -1.87
CA SER A 299 9.02 1.37 -2.02
C SER A 299 8.65 2.57 -1.14
N ILE A 300 8.05 3.60 -1.72
CA ILE A 300 7.61 4.79 -0.97
C ILE A 300 6.11 4.75 -0.73
N GLY A 301 5.64 5.32 0.38
CA GLY A 301 4.21 5.39 0.66
C GLY A 301 3.87 6.18 1.90
N VAL A 302 2.59 6.26 2.19
CA VAL A 302 2.05 6.79 3.43
C VAL A 302 1.38 5.68 4.22
N HIS A 303 1.15 5.91 5.49
CA HIS A 303 0.58 4.91 6.37
C HIS A 303 -0.95 4.94 6.31
N TRP A 304 -1.57 3.80 6.08
CA TRP A 304 -3.02 3.56 6.16
C TRP A 304 -3.89 4.32 5.16
N THR A 305 -3.33 4.88 4.13
CA THR A 305 -4.11 5.51 3.06
C THR A 305 -3.35 5.43 1.75
N GLY A 306 -4.07 5.30 0.65
CA GLY A 306 -3.51 5.61 -0.66
C GLY A 306 -3.35 7.13 -0.75
N ASP A 307 -2.14 7.61 -1.01
CA ASP A 307 -1.95 9.03 -1.32
C ASP A 307 -1.85 9.21 -2.84
N PRO A 308 -2.88 9.80 -3.47
CA PRO A 308 -2.85 10.03 -4.91
C PRO A 308 -1.81 11.08 -5.34
N SER A 309 -1.16 11.76 -4.40
CA SER A 309 -0.16 12.80 -4.69
C SER A 309 1.28 12.39 -4.35
N LEU A 310 1.57 11.09 -4.23
CA LEU A 310 2.92 10.60 -3.93
C LEU A 310 3.97 11.20 -4.87
N PRO A 311 5.05 11.85 -4.34
CA PRO A 311 6.01 12.60 -5.14
C PRO A 311 7.13 11.70 -5.70
N VAL A 312 6.78 10.69 -6.51
CA VAL A 312 7.73 9.68 -7.01
C VAL A 312 8.89 10.31 -7.77
N ALA A 313 8.60 11.24 -8.68
CA ALA A 313 9.63 11.89 -9.50
C ALA A 313 10.62 12.68 -8.63
N GLN A 314 10.11 13.40 -7.61
CA GLN A 314 10.94 14.13 -6.65
C GLN A 314 11.80 13.17 -5.83
N PHE A 315 11.20 12.10 -5.29
CA PHE A 315 11.94 11.11 -4.50
C PHE A 315 13.09 10.49 -5.30
N ARG A 316 12.84 10.11 -6.56
CA ARG A 316 13.87 9.57 -7.46
C ARG A 316 15.00 10.56 -7.72
N ALA A 317 14.65 11.83 -7.96
CA ALA A 317 15.65 12.89 -8.19
C ALA A 317 16.53 13.10 -6.97
N GLU A 318 15.95 13.14 -5.77
CA GLU A 318 16.67 13.33 -4.50
C GLU A 318 17.49 12.10 -4.10
N LEU A 319 17.03 10.88 -4.43
CA LEU A 319 17.75 9.63 -4.19
C LEU A 319 19.08 9.61 -4.92
N GLY A 320 19.16 10.20 -6.11
CA GLY A 320 20.40 10.42 -6.86
C GLY A 320 20.95 9.19 -7.57
N ASN A 321 20.38 8.00 -7.39
CA ASN A 321 20.77 6.77 -8.10
C ASN A 321 19.59 6.23 -8.91
N GLN A 322 19.57 6.51 -10.21
CA GLN A 322 18.49 6.10 -11.10
C GLN A 322 18.47 4.60 -11.43
N ALA A 323 19.54 3.87 -11.09
CA ALA A 323 19.61 2.42 -11.31
C ALA A 323 18.78 1.63 -10.29
N VAL A 324 18.57 2.18 -9.09
CA VAL A 324 17.74 1.55 -8.05
C VAL A 324 16.27 1.76 -8.36
N PRO A 325 15.46 0.68 -8.54
CA PRO A 325 14.04 0.78 -8.78
C PRO A 325 13.31 1.44 -7.60
N VAL A 326 12.32 2.29 -7.93
CA VAL A 326 11.45 2.94 -6.95
C VAL A 326 10.00 2.59 -7.27
N TYR A 327 9.34 1.95 -6.33
CA TYR A 327 7.91 1.63 -6.37
C TYR A 327 7.16 2.60 -5.47
N ALA A 328 5.84 2.73 -5.69
CA ALA A 328 5.01 3.51 -4.79
C ALA A 328 3.84 2.68 -4.27
N SER A 329 3.62 2.76 -2.95
CA SER A 329 2.60 1.95 -2.33
C SER A 329 1.23 2.62 -2.38
N ILE A 330 0.23 1.82 -2.73
CA ILE A 330 -1.17 2.14 -2.55
C ILE A 330 -1.66 1.28 -1.39
N ASP A 331 -2.02 1.93 -0.30
CA ASP A 331 -2.57 1.28 0.88
C ASP A 331 -4.08 1.09 0.73
N ASP A 332 -4.65 0.19 1.51
CA ASP A 332 -6.07 -0.16 1.48
C ASP A 332 -6.99 0.90 2.08
N GLY A 333 -6.44 1.82 2.86
CA GLY A 333 -7.19 2.89 3.49
C GLY A 333 -7.73 3.91 2.48
N GLY A 334 -9.02 4.20 2.58
CA GLY A 334 -9.67 5.27 1.84
C GLY A 334 -9.55 6.63 2.56
N TYR A 335 -10.60 7.42 2.50
CA TYR A 335 -10.71 8.69 3.24
C TYR A 335 -10.85 8.47 4.75
N ARG A 336 -10.50 9.49 5.56
CA ARG A 336 -10.55 9.45 7.04
C ARG A 336 -11.86 8.93 7.63
N LYS A 337 -12.97 9.19 6.97
CA LYS A 337 -14.29 8.69 7.38
C LYS A 337 -14.53 7.24 6.92
N ARG A 338 -13.46 6.53 6.55
CA ARG A 338 -13.50 5.14 6.07
C ARG A 338 -14.32 4.96 4.79
N GLU A 339 -14.40 6.01 3.98
CA GLU A 339 -14.93 5.92 2.63
C GLU A 339 -13.92 5.19 1.74
N SER A 340 -14.35 4.13 1.09
CA SER A 340 -13.52 3.34 0.19
C SER A 340 -13.06 4.15 -1.02
N PHE A 341 -11.86 3.85 -1.51
CA PHE A 341 -11.50 4.25 -2.86
C PHE A 341 -12.28 3.41 -3.89
N SER A 342 -12.79 4.08 -4.92
CA SER A 342 -13.40 3.38 -6.05
C SER A 342 -12.33 2.77 -6.97
N HIS A 343 -12.75 1.88 -7.88
CA HIS A 343 -11.83 1.34 -8.89
C HIS A 343 -11.21 2.43 -9.77
N GLY A 344 -11.99 3.46 -10.10
CA GLY A 344 -11.49 4.62 -10.83
C GLY A 344 -10.38 5.37 -10.08
N MET A 345 -10.48 5.47 -8.74
CA MET A 345 -9.45 6.08 -7.90
C MET A 345 -8.17 5.24 -7.85
N PHE A 346 -8.29 3.92 -7.71
CA PHE A 346 -7.12 3.03 -7.80
C PHE A 346 -6.41 3.17 -9.15
N ARG A 347 -7.17 3.21 -10.26
CA ARG A 347 -6.61 3.45 -11.59
C ARG A 347 -5.95 4.82 -11.71
N GLY A 348 -6.59 5.86 -11.14
CA GLY A 348 -6.04 7.23 -11.12
C GLY A 348 -4.74 7.31 -10.35
N MET A 349 -4.66 6.72 -9.16
CA MET A 349 -3.43 6.64 -8.36
C MET A 349 -2.33 5.89 -9.10
N ALA A 350 -2.63 4.70 -9.65
CA ALA A 350 -1.65 3.91 -10.40
C ALA A 350 -1.15 4.66 -11.64
N SER A 351 -2.05 5.28 -12.42
CA SER A 351 -1.68 6.10 -13.58
C SER A 351 -0.77 7.26 -13.19
N HIS A 352 -1.11 7.99 -12.12
CA HIS A 352 -0.28 9.09 -11.64
C HIS A 352 1.10 8.62 -11.18
N ILE A 353 1.18 7.57 -10.39
CA ILE A 353 2.44 7.00 -9.89
C ILE A 353 3.34 6.57 -11.06
N LEU A 354 2.80 5.78 -11.98
CA LEU A 354 3.57 5.28 -13.13
C LEU A 354 4.00 6.39 -14.09
N SER A 355 3.15 7.42 -14.30
CA SER A 355 3.48 8.56 -15.16
C SER A 355 4.63 9.43 -14.63
N GLN A 356 4.92 9.35 -13.34
CA GLN A 356 6.09 9.98 -12.72
C GLN A 356 7.38 9.16 -12.86
N GLY A 357 7.32 8.00 -13.51
CA GLY A 357 8.47 7.11 -13.69
C GLY A 357 8.73 6.15 -12.54
N ALA A 358 7.72 5.79 -11.77
CA ALA A 358 7.81 4.63 -10.88
C ALA A 358 8.10 3.36 -11.68
N ASP A 359 8.91 2.47 -11.12
CA ASP A 359 9.20 1.16 -11.72
C ASP A 359 8.05 0.15 -11.48
N GLY A 360 7.00 0.54 -10.77
CA GLY A 360 5.78 -0.24 -10.56
C GLY A 360 5.01 0.19 -9.33
N ILE A 361 4.05 -0.64 -8.93
CA ILE A 361 3.11 -0.39 -7.84
C ILE A 361 3.33 -1.42 -6.74
N TYR A 362 3.25 -0.97 -5.48
CA TYR A 362 3.24 -1.80 -4.29
C TYR A 362 1.84 -1.75 -3.66
N LEU A 363 1.08 -2.83 -3.72
CA LEU A 363 -0.24 -2.95 -3.13
C LEU A 363 -0.10 -3.44 -1.69
N PHE A 364 -0.33 -2.54 -0.74
CA PHE A 364 -0.21 -2.86 0.67
C PHE A 364 -1.56 -3.19 1.28
N ASN A 365 -1.67 -4.31 1.97
CA ASN A 365 -2.88 -4.81 2.63
C ASN A 365 -4.12 -4.82 1.71
N GLN A 366 -3.94 -5.11 0.42
CA GLN A 366 -5.06 -5.24 -0.50
C GLN A 366 -5.62 -6.66 -0.40
N TYR A 367 -6.91 -6.74 -0.11
CA TYR A 367 -7.61 -8.01 -0.01
C TYR A 367 -8.26 -8.38 -1.34
N TYR A 368 -8.41 -9.67 -1.59
CA TYR A 368 -8.92 -10.16 -2.84
C TYR A 368 -10.43 -10.38 -2.79
N SER A 369 -11.18 -9.62 -3.59
CA SER A 369 -12.65 -9.56 -3.50
C SER A 369 -13.37 -10.80 -4.02
N GLU A 370 -12.84 -11.50 -5.02
CA GLU A 370 -13.52 -12.68 -5.56
C GLU A 370 -13.64 -13.79 -4.52
N TYR A 371 -12.61 -13.94 -3.70
CA TYR A 371 -12.61 -14.87 -2.58
C TYR A 371 -13.70 -14.51 -1.57
N LEU A 372 -13.87 -13.24 -1.29
CA LEU A 372 -14.91 -12.73 -0.39
C LEU A 372 -16.30 -12.79 -1.02
N SER A 373 -16.45 -12.50 -2.31
CA SER A 373 -17.75 -12.49 -3.00
C SER A 373 -18.39 -13.86 -3.12
N LYS A 374 -17.61 -14.94 -3.19
CA LYS A 374 -18.13 -16.32 -3.17
C LYS A 374 -18.87 -16.67 -1.88
N TYR A 375 -18.54 -15.99 -0.79
CA TYR A 375 -19.05 -16.35 0.53
C TYR A 375 -20.12 -15.42 1.03
N ASN A 376 -20.18 -14.16 0.60
CA ASN A 376 -21.26 -13.27 1.00
C ASN A 376 -21.21 -11.90 0.29
N GLY A 377 -21.95 -11.73 -0.79
CA GLY A 377 -22.11 -10.40 -1.42
C GLY A 377 -22.69 -9.32 -0.49
N GLN A 378 -23.12 -9.67 0.71
CA GLN A 378 -23.71 -8.76 1.70
C GLN A 378 -22.70 -8.27 2.76
N ILE A 379 -21.60 -8.99 3.02
CA ILE A 379 -20.64 -8.60 4.06
C ILE A 379 -19.99 -7.25 3.75
N HIS A 380 -19.85 -6.90 2.50
CA HIS A 380 -19.29 -5.63 2.08
C HIS A 380 -20.14 -4.41 2.43
N LEU A 381 -21.43 -4.58 2.59
CA LEU A 381 -22.36 -3.48 2.84
C LEU A 381 -22.66 -3.27 4.32
N GLU A 382 -22.56 -4.31 5.12
CA GLU A 382 -22.94 -4.26 6.55
C GLU A 382 -21.75 -3.98 7.48
N ALA A 383 -20.54 -4.39 7.12
CA ALA A 383 -19.40 -4.29 8.02
C ALA A 383 -18.78 -2.88 8.11
N GLY A 384 -19.22 -1.91 7.31
CA GLY A 384 -18.81 -0.48 7.36
C GLY A 384 -17.30 -0.18 7.32
N ASP A 385 -16.52 -1.10 7.84
CA ASP A 385 -15.10 -0.92 8.14
C ASP A 385 -14.14 -1.55 7.13
N HIS A 386 -14.62 -2.44 6.24
CA HIS A 386 -13.76 -3.28 5.40
C HIS A 386 -14.00 -3.16 3.89
N VAL A 387 -14.95 -2.35 3.47
CA VAL A 387 -15.29 -2.19 2.04
C VAL A 387 -14.14 -1.65 1.21
N CYS A 388 -13.27 -0.84 1.83
CA CYS A 388 -12.11 -0.24 1.17
C CYS A 388 -10.95 -1.21 0.92
N ARG A 389 -10.99 -2.41 1.51
CA ARG A 389 -9.86 -3.33 1.48
C ARG A 389 -9.93 -4.36 0.37
N VAL A 390 -10.98 -4.34 -0.42
CA VAL A 390 -11.24 -5.39 -1.40
C VAL A 390 -10.85 -4.94 -2.79
N MET A 391 -9.76 -5.51 -3.30
CA MET A 391 -9.33 -5.28 -4.66
C MET A 391 -10.05 -6.23 -5.61
N MET A 392 -10.66 -5.67 -6.66
CA MET A 392 -11.28 -6.48 -7.71
C MET A 392 -10.22 -7.12 -8.60
N PRO A 393 -10.42 -8.37 -9.07
CA PRO A 393 -9.50 -9.05 -9.97
C PRO A 393 -9.10 -8.23 -11.19
N GLN A 394 -10.05 -7.45 -11.70
CA GLN A 394 -9.84 -6.60 -12.86
C GLN A 394 -8.75 -5.53 -12.61
N LEU A 395 -8.67 -4.95 -11.42
CA LEU A 395 -7.63 -3.97 -11.09
C LEU A 395 -6.23 -4.60 -11.14
N LEU A 396 -6.09 -5.86 -10.72
CA LEU A 396 -4.83 -6.59 -10.82
C LEU A 396 -4.39 -6.86 -12.26
N GLN A 397 -5.31 -6.79 -13.23
CA GLN A 397 -5.02 -6.88 -14.67
C GLN A 397 -4.69 -5.53 -15.31
N GLU A 398 -4.88 -4.43 -14.60
CA GLU A 398 -4.81 -3.10 -15.18
C GLU A 398 -3.69 -2.24 -14.57
N MET A 399 -3.44 -2.38 -13.25
CA MET A 399 -2.62 -1.42 -12.49
C MET A 399 -1.11 -1.57 -12.69
N GLY A 400 -0.64 -2.63 -13.32
CA GLY A 400 0.79 -2.93 -13.48
C GLY A 400 1.48 -2.10 -14.57
N SER A 401 0.75 -1.45 -15.49
CA SER A 401 1.35 -0.63 -16.55
C SER A 401 0.45 0.51 -17.02
N LEU A 402 1.07 1.56 -17.58
CA LEU A 402 0.31 2.66 -18.20
C LEU A 402 -0.49 2.18 -19.42
N GLU A 403 0.03 1.23 -20.18
CA GLU A 403 -0.62 0.65 -21.36
C GLU A 403 -1.97 0.00 -21.01
N THR A 404 -2.02 -0.77 -19.94
CA THR A 404 -3.26 -1.43 -19.50
C THR A 404 -4.23 -0.48 -18.81
N LEU A 405 -3.75 0.65 -18.32
CA LEU A 405 -4.57 1.72 -17.76
C LEU A 405 -5.10 2.69 -18.84
N GLU A 406 -4.50 2.71 -20.03
CA GLU A 406 -4.92 3.61 -21.10
C GLU A 406 -6.39 3.38 -21.46
N TYR A 407 -7.13 4.46 -21.72
CA TYR A 407 -8.58 4.43 -22.01
C TYR A 407 -9.48 3.76 -20.96
N ARG A 408 -8.99 3.56 -19.73
CA ARG A 408 -9.83 3.15 -18.60
C ARG A 408 -10.36 4.37 -17.87
N ASN A 409 -11.60 4.31 -17.41
CA ASN A 409 -12.18 5.34 -16.56
C ASN A 409 -11.35 5.50 -15.28
N LYS A 410 -10.97 6.74 -14.95
CA LYS A 410 -10.12 7.08 -13.81
C LYS A 410 -10.67 8.24 -13.03
N ILE A 411 -10.41 8.23 -11.73
CA ILE A 411 -10.66 9.35 -10.83
C ILE A 411 -9.35 9.73 -10.17
N TYR A 412 -8.93 10.95 -10.40
CA TYR A 412 -7.83 11.59 -9.71
C TYR A 412 -8.37 12.37 -8.54
N CYS A 413 -7.92 12.09 -7.34
CA CYS A 413 -8.47 12.67 -6.13
C CYS A 413 -7.39 13.29 -5.24
N LEU A 414 -7.81 14.05 -4.25
CA LEU A 414 -6.97 14.44 -3.13
C LEU A 414 -7.20 13.49 -1.96
N SER A 415 -6.14 13.26 -1.18
CA SER A 415 -6.23 12.53 0.07
C SER A 415 -6.64 13.49 1.19
N ASP A 416 -7.50 13.02 2.10
CA ASP A 416 -7.71 13.68 3.38
C ASP A 416 -6.61 13.33 4.41
N GLY A 417 -5.63 12.58 3.97
CA GLY A 417 -4.35 12.21 4.56
C GLY A 417 -4.35 12.01 6.07
N TRP A 418 -3.84 10.89 6.49
CA TRP A 418 -3.48 10.73 7.87
C TRP A 418 -2.07 11.26 8.08
N GLY A 419 -1.97 12.48 8.61
CA GLY A 419 -0.70 13.01 9.13
C GLY A 419 -0.17 12.25 10.33
N GLN A 420 -0.29 10.91 10.30
CA GLN A 420 0.26 10.07 11.34
C GLN A 420 1.77 10.22 11.36
N TYR A 421 2.29 10.39 12.56
CA TYR A 421 3.73 10.47 12.79
C TYR A 421 4.43 11.64 12.08
N GLY A 422 3.69 12.72 11.77
CA GLY A 422 4.25 13.94 11.18
C GLY A 422 4.46 13.90 9.67
N ILE A 423 3.96 12.87 8.98
CA ILE A 423 3.99 12.81 7.51
C ILE A 423 2.67 13.35 6.99
N GLN A 424 2.74 14.40 6.16
CA GLN A 424 1.57 15.05 5.58
C GLN A 424 1.51 14.84 4.07
N PRO A 425 0.32 14.69 3.47
CA PRO A 425 0.15 14.72 2.04
C PRO A 425 0.46 16.11 1.48
N VAL A 426 0.81 16.17 0.20
CA VAL A 426 1.17 17.43 -0.49
C VAL A 426 0.00 18.42 -0.47
N THR A 427 -1.23 17.95 -0.63
CA THR A 427 -2.44 18.78 -0.54
C THR A 427 -3.47 18.08 0.34
N PRO A 428 -3.44 18.29 1.66
CA PRO A 428 -4.33 17.60 2.56
C PRO A 428 -5.75 18.17 2.51
N LEU A 429 -6.75 17.29 2.51
CA LEU A 429 -8.11 17.63 2.86
C LEU A 429 -8.27 17.54 4.40
N PRO A 430 -9.21 18.25 5.02
CA PRO A 430 -10.12 19.23 4.42
C PRO A 430 -9.42 20.58 4.11
N LEU A 431 -9.87 21.24 3.02
CA LEU A 431 -9.37 22.55 2.64
C LEU A 431 -10.32 23.65 3.10
N LYS A 432 -9.89 24.49 4.02
CA LYS A 432 -10.66 25.66 4.43
C LYS A 432 -10.50 26.78 3.41
N VAL A 433 -11.62 27.31 2.90
CA VAL A 433 -11.71 28.42 1.96
C VAL A 433 -12.28 29.61 2.70
N GLU A 434 -11.45 30.57 3.08
CA GLU A 434 -11.89 31.81 3.72
C GLU A 434 -12.29 32.88 2.71
N THR A 435 -11.43 33.16 1.75
CA THR A 435 -11.68 34.05 0.60
C THR A 435 -11.41 33.31 -0.70
N GLU A 436 -10.21 32.77 -0.87
CA GLU A 436 -9.86 31.87 -1.96
C GLU A 436 -8.85 30.81 -1.51
N ARG A 437 -8.90 29.63 -2.16
CA ARG A 437 -7.97 28.54 -1.91
C ARG A 437 -7.72 27.76 -3.18
N GLU A 438 -6.45 27.56 -3.51
CA GLU A 438 -6.01 26.67 -4.58
C GLU A 438 -5.78 25.26 -4.04
N ALA A 439 -6.27 24.27 -4.78
CA ALA A 439 -5.92 22.86 -4.65
C ALA A 439 -5.26 22.38 -5.94
N ARG A 440 -4.47 21.32 -5.88
CA ARG A 440 -3.80 20.72 -7.04
C ARG A 440 -4.17 19.25 -7.16
N ILE A 441 -4.69 18.88 -8.32
CA ILE A 441 -4.96 17.47 -8.67
C ILE A 441 -3.95 17.06 -9.73
N TYR A 442 -3.29 15.94 -9.48
CA TYR A 442 -2.30 15.38 -10.40
C TYR A 442 -2.93 14.30 -11.28
N VAL A 443 -2.88 14.51 -12.61
CA VAL A 443 -3.44 13.64 -13.62
C VAL A 443 -2.32 12.88 -14.32
N GLY A 444 -2.34 11.55 -14.30
CA GLY A 444 -1.33 10.72 -14.97
C GLY A 444 -1.51 10.69 -16.48
N ASP A 445 -2.74 10.67 -16.96
CA ASP A 445 -3.06 10.66 -18.39
C ASP A 445 -2.71 12.00 -19.05
N ASP A 446 -2.28 11.93 -20.32
CA ASP A 446 -2.25 13.12 -21.19
C ASP A 446 -3.57 13.25 -21.95
N PRO A 447 -4.48 14.15 -21.56
CA PRO A 447 -5.79 14.27 -22.20
C PRO A 447 -5.73 14.68 -23.67
N LYS A 448 -4.59 15.19 -24.15
CA LYS A 448 -4.39 15.51 -25.57
C LYS A 448 -4.16 14.25 -26.40
N GLN A 449 -3.55 13.23 -25.81
CA GLN A 449 -3.27 11.95 -26.47
C GLN A 449 -4.44 10.99 -26.30
N THR A 450 -4.90 10.79 -25.04
CA THR A 450 -5.93 9.79 -24.70
C THR A 450 -7.34 10.27 -24.99
N ARG A 451 -7.57 11.59 -25.05
CA ARG A 451 -8.84 12.24 -25.42
C ARG A 451 -10.07 11.63 -24.72
N PRO A 452 -10.21 11.81 -23.40
CA PRO A 452 -11.39 11.36 -22.70
C PRO A 452 -12.66 11.97 -23.30
N GLU A 453 -13.76 11.24 -23.30
CA GLU A 453 -15.06 11.71 -23.81
C GLU A 453 -15.64 12.80 -22.92
N GLU A 454 -15.43 12.66 -21.61
CA GLU A 454 -15.95 13.59 -20.61
C GLU A 454 -14.98 13.72 -19.43
N VAL A 455 -14.91 14.92 -18.87
CA VAL A 455 -14.23 15.21 -17.62
C VAL A 455 -15.21 15.83 -16.64
N ILE A 456 -15.27 15.28 -15.44
CA ILE A 456 -16.15 15.75 -14.37
C ILE A 456 -15.29 16.13 -13.16
N LEU A 457 -15.43 17.35 -12.69
CA LEU A 457 -14.88 17.80 -11.42
C LEU A 457 -15.96 17.63 -10.35
N PHE A 458 -15.67 16.78 -9.38
CA PHE A 458 -16.54 16.50 -8.25
C PHE A 458 -15.92 17.02 -6.96
N PHE A 459 -16.74 17.57 -6.08
CA PHE A 459 -16.31 17.94 -4.73
C PHE A 459 -17.47 17.95 -3.74
N ARG A 460 -17.12 17.82 -2.46
CA ARG A 460 -18.06 17.88 -1.34
C ARG A 460 -17.67 19.04 -0.44
N LEU A 461 -18.65 19.83 -0.04
CA LEU A 461 -18.49 20.91 0.93
C LEU A 461 -19.14 20.54 2.26
N SER A 462 -18.60 21.10 3.36
CA SER A 462 -19.17 20.93 4.71
C SER A 462 -20.60 21.47 4.83
N GLU A 463 -20.98 22.40 3.96
CA GLU A 463 -22.26 23.10 3.95
C GLU A 463 -22.55 23.68 2.55
N PRO A 464 -23.81 23.92 2.21
CA PRO A 464 -24.16 24.63 0.99
C PRO A 464 -23.52 26.01 0.97
N SER A 465 -22.78 26.34 -0.08
CA SER A 465 -22.04 27.60 -0.17
C SER A 465 -22.12 28.22 -1.55
N VAL A 466 -22.00 29.54 -1.62
CA VAL A 466 -21.90 30.29 -2.89
C VAL A 466 -20.43 30.55 -3.18
N PHE A 467 -19.98 30.09 -4.32
CA PHE A 467 -18.57 30.13 -4.71
C PHE A 467 -18.40 30.43 -6.20
N THR A 468 -17.19 30.81 -6.58
CA THR A 468 -16.72 30.79 -7.96
C THR A 468 -15.60 29.76 -8.08
N LEU A 469 -15.69 28.91 -9.10
CA LEU A 469 -14.75 27.84 -9.37
C LEU A 469 -13.90 28.15 -10.60
N PHE A 470 -12.60 27.88 -10.52
CA PHE A 470 -11.70 27.98 -11.66
C PHE A 470 -10.89 26.68 -11.80
N VAL A 471 -10.67 26.26 -13.04
CA VAL A 471 -9.80 25.14 -13.41
C VAL A 471 -8.71 25.67 -14.33
N ASN A 472 -7.47 25.55 -13.92
CA ASN A 472 -6.30 26.06 -14.67
C ASN A 472 -6.44 27.53 -15.11
N GLY A 473 -6.99 28.37 -14.22
CA GLY A 473 -7.23 29.79 -14.44
C GLY A 473 -8.48 30.14 -15.24
N LYS A 474 -9.25 29.16 -15.70
CA LYS A 474 -10.48 29.36 -16.46
C LYS A 474 -11.69 29.21 -15.55
N LYS A 475 -12.59 30.19 -15.56
CA LYS A 475 -13.81 30.17 -14.75
C LYS A 475 -14.78 29.11 -15.25
N VAL A 476 -15.25 28.25 -14.34
CA VAL A 476 -16.27 27.23 -14.63
C VAL A 476 -17.64 27.91 -14.61
N PRO A 477 -18.43 27.80 -15.71
CA PRO A 477 -19.79 28.34 -15.73
C PRO A 477 -20.74 27.56 -14.81
N ALA A 478 -21.66 28.25 -14.15
CA ALA A 478 -22.60 27.61 -13.23
C ALA A 478 -23.57 26.62 -13.94
N ASN A 479 -23.86 26.84 -15.22
CA ASN A 479 -24.71 25.95 -16.02
C ASN A 479 -24.03 24.62 -16.39
N GLU A 480 -22.74 24.45 -16.12
CA GLU A 480 -22.04 23.16 -16.25
C GLU A 480 -22.21 22.26 -15.01
N GLU A 481 -22.93 22.71 -13.99
CA GLU A 481 -23.29 21.85 -12.85
C GLU A 481 -24.17 20.69 -13.30
N LYS A 482 -23.82 19.46 -12.84
CA LYS A 482 -24.50 18.19 -13.14
C LYS A 482 -24.89 17.49 -11.84
N PRO A 483 -25.99 17.89 -11.19
CA PRO A 483 -26.38 17.32 -9.90
C PRO A 483 -26.61 15.81 -9.95
N ASP A 484 -27.10 15.29 -11.09
CA ASP A 484 -27.43 13.88 -11.27
C ASP A 484 -26.19 12.99 -11.45
N ASP A 485 -25.07 13.55 -11.91
CA ASP A 485 -23.81 12.82 -12.07
C ASP A 485 -23.12 12.54 -10.74
N VAL A 486 -23.59 13.13 -9.65
CA VAL A 486 -23.16 12.81 -8.28
C VAL A 486 -23.40 11.34 -7.93
N SER A 487 -24.28 10.66 -8.67
CA SER A 487 -24.56 9.22 -8.51
C SER A 487 -23.39 8.30 -8.91
N LEU A 488 -22.32 8.83 -9.54
CA LEU A 488 -21.11 8.06 -9.82
C LEU A 488 -20.36 7.65 -8.55
N TYR A 489 -20.62 8.35 -7.48
CA TYR A 489 -19.99 8.14 -6.18
C TYR A 489 -21.00 7.49 -5.24
N ASP A 490 -20.67 6.33 -4.82
CA ASP A 490 -21.23 5.55 -3.73
C ASP A 490 -22.57 6.05 -3.16
N LYS A 491 -23.66 5.47 -3.63
CA LYS A 491 -25.01 5.69 -3.07
C LYS A 491 -25.15 5.20 -1.63
N GLY A 492 -24.17 4.46 -1.12
CA GLY A 492 -24.26 3.79 0.18
C GLY A 492 -23.87 4.66 1.37
N ARG A 493 -23.23 5.81 1.15
CA ARG A 493 -22.75 6.66 2.25
C ARG A 493 -23.36 8.05 2.16
N GLY A 494 -24.45 8.20 2.87
CA GLY A 494 -25.18 9.44 2.94
C GLY A 494 -24.30 10.62 3.38
N LEU A 495 -24.65 11.81 2.88
CA LEU A 495 -24.12 13.07 3.41
C LEU A 495 -24.44 13.14 4.90
N THR A 496 -23.51 13.66 5.68
CA THR A 496 -23.69 13.88 7.10
C THR A 496 -23.93 15.37 7.37
N GLY A 497 -24.95 15.68 8.17
CA GLY A 497 -25.26 17.06 8.52
C GLY A 497 -25.67 17.91 7.31
N GLU A 498 -25.02 19.06 7.13
CA GLU A 498 -25.31 20.04 6.07
C GLU A 498 -24.43 19.85 4.81
N GLU A 499 -23.68 18.75 4.72
CA GLU A 499 -22.77 18.49 3.60
C GLU A 499 -23.52 18.54 2.25
N LYS A 500 -22.89 19.15 1.26
CA LYS A 500 -23.43 19.21 -0.11
C LYS A 500 -22.38 18.78 -1.14
N GLN A 501 -22.83 18.01 -2.11
CA GLN A 501 -22.02 17.54 -3.23
C GLN A 501 -22.30 18.39 -4.48
N TYR A 502 -21.25 18.59 -5.26
CA TYR A 502 -21.28 19.31 -6.53
C TYR A 502 -20.49 18.54 -7.59
N ALA A 503 -21.00 18.53 -8.81
CA ALA A 503 -20.32 17.97 -9.97
C ALA A 503 -20.40 18.96 -11.14
N PHE A 504 -19.29 19.21 -11.81
CA PHE A 504 -19.22 20.13 -12.96
C PHE A 504 -18.55 19.45 -14.13
N ARG A 505 -19.14 19.57 -15.33
CA ARG A 505 -18.49 19.18 -16.56
C ARG A 505 -17.39 20.19 -16.90
N ILE A 506 -16.17 19.69 -17.12
CA ILE A 506 -15.00 20.49 -17.45
C ILE A 506 -14.56 20.20 -18.89
N PRO A 507 -14.37 21.24 -19.74
CA PRO A 507 -13.83 21.02 -21.08
C PRO A 507 -12.51 20.25 -21.03
N VAL A 508 -12.40 19.13 -21.76
CA VAL A 508 -11.21 18.27 -21.81
C VAL A 508 -9.94 19.08 -22.08
N SER A 509 -10.03 20.09 -22.97
CA SER A 509 -8.91 20.97 -23.32
C SER A 509 -8.38 21.84 -22.19
N TRP A 510 -9.07 21.90 -21.05
CA TRP A 510 -8.61 22.62 -19.87
C TRP A 510 -7.69 21.77 -18.99
N ILE A 511 -7.77 20.45 -19.10
CA ILE A 511 -7.01 19.52 -18.27
C ILE A 511 -5.64 19.26 -18.90
N ARG A 512 -4.65 19.08 -18.05
CA ARG A 512 -3.25 18.84 -18.41
C ARG A 512 -2.78 17.54 -17.77
N GLN A 513 -1.82 16.92 -18.37
CA GLN A 513 -1.06 15.90 -17.68
C GLN A 513 -0.32 16.52 -16.49
N HIS A 514 -0.22 15.81 -15.40
CA HIS A 514 0.33 16.20 -14.11
C HIS A 514 -0.47 17.28 -13.41
N ASP A 515 0.02 18.50 -13.28
CA ASP A 515 -0.48 19.52 -12.37
C ASP A 515 -1.72 20.27 -12.91
N ASN A 516 -2.86 20.12 -12.21
CA ASN A 516 -4.08 20.84 -12.48
C ASN A 516 -4.51 21.65 -11.24
N LYS A 517 -4.67 22.94 -11.42
CA LYS A 517 -5.03 23.90 -10.39
C LYS A 517 -6.54 24.08 -10.33
N ILE A 518 -7.10 23.81 -9.18
CA ILE A 518 -8.52 24.02 -8.86
C ILE A 518 -8.58 25.15 -7.84
N LEU A 519 -9.14 26.30 -8.23
CA LEU A 519 -9.26 27.45 -7.34
C LEU A 519 -10.72 27.65 -6.95
N PHE A 520 -10.97 27.60 -5.66
CA PHE A 520 -12.22 27.99 -5.05
C PHE A 520 -12.13 29.42 -4.54
N ARG A 521 -13.13 30.24 -4.86
CA ARG A 521 -13.29 31.60 -4.34
C ARG A 521 -14.65 31.72 -3.67
N ALA A 522 -14.68 32.04 -2.39
CA ALA A 522 -15.93 32.28 -1.65
C ALA A 522 -16.61 33.55 -2.15
N ALA A 523 -17.93 33.55 -2.18
CA ALA A 523 -18.71 34.73 -2.44
C ALA A 523 -18.93 35.52 -1.14
N GLY A 524 -18.43 36.74 -1.07
CA GLY A 524 -18.50 37.56 0.13
C GLY A 524 -17.61 37.06 1.27
N THR A 525 -18.14 37.08 2.50
CA THR A 525 -17.41 36.73 3.74
C THR A 525 -17.80 35.38 4.31
N ASN A 526 -18.47 34.50 3.54
CA ASN A 526 -18.92 33.20 4.01
C ASN A 526 -17.87 32.12 3.70
N PRO A 527 -17.04 31.73 4.68
CA PRO A 527 -16.06 30.66 4.49
C PRO A 527 -16.77 29.31 4.36
N PHE A 528 -16.13 28.36 3.69
CA PHE A 528 -16.56 26.96 3.61
C PHE A 528 -15.37 26.02 3.60
N THR A 529 -15.65 24.73 3.79
CA THR A 529 -14.61 23.71 3.80
C THR A 529 -14.87 22.69 2.69
N VAL A 530 -13.85 22.42 1.87
CA VAL A 530 -13.85 21.33 0.89
C VAL A 530 -13.42 20.06 1.59
N LEU A 531 -14.33 19.09 1.68
CA LEU A 531 -14.13 17.81 2.34
C LEU A 531 -13.62 16.73 1.40
N ARG A 532 -13.93 16.85 0.11
CA ARG A 532 -13.57 15.90 -0.94
C ARG A 532 -13.37 16.65 -2.26
N LEU A 533 -12.39 16.24 -3.05
CA LEU A 533 -12.11 16.84 -4.36
C LEU A 533 -11.55 15.81 -5.32
N GLU A 534 -12.20 15.65 -6.47
CA GLU A 534 -11.95 14.57 -7.43
C GLU A 534 -12.14 15.06 -8.86
N LEU A 535 -11.34 14.51 -9.77
CA LEU A 535 -11.42 14.77 -11.20
C LEU A 535 -11.55 13.44 -11.93
N ALA A 536 -12.73 13.18 -12.49
CA ALA A 536 -13.04 11.96 -13.21
C ALA A 536 -12.80 12.14 -14.71
N LEU A 537 -12.09 11.19 -15.34
CA LEU A 537 -11.90 11.10 -16.78
C LEU A 537 -12.64 9.86 -17.29
N LYS A 538 -13.62 10.08 -18.17
CA LYS A 538 -14.42 9.03 -18.82
C LYS A 538 -13.91 8.75 -20.23
N TYR A 539 -13.79 7.46 -20.56
CA TYR A 539 -13.33 6.96 -21.86
C TYR A 539 -14.37 6.08 -22.58
N GLY A 540 -15.60 6.09 -22.13
CA GLY A 540 -16.70 5.35 -22.73
C GLY A 540 -17.75 4.89 -21.72
N ASP A 541 -18.82 4.26 -22.24
CA ASP A 541 -19.94 3.75 -21.45
C ASP A 541 -19.63 2.42 -20.73
N VAL A 542 -18.54 2.34 -20.01
CA VAL A 542 -18.32 1.16 -19.17
C VAL A 542 -19.22 1.28 -17.94
N LYS A 543 -20.33 0.57 -17.97
CA LYS A 543 -21.20 0.38 -16.79
C LYS A 543 -20.43 -0.44 -15.76
N THR A 544 -19.74 0.21 -14.88
CA THR A 544 -19.13 -0.40 -13.70
C THR A 544 -20.11 -0.29 -12.54
N HIS A 545 -21.01 -1.22 -12.34
CA HIS A 545 -21.87 -1.45 -11.16
C HIS A 545 -22.11 -0.25 -10.22
N GLY A 546 -22.23 0.97 -10.73
CA GLY A 546 -22.33 2.22 -9.95
C GLY A 546 -21.01 2.78 -9.48
N TYR A 547 -19.87 2.20 -9.87
CA TYR A 547 -18.53 2.71 -9.62
C TYR A 547 -17.85 3.08 -10.93
N PHE A 548 -17.11 4.16 -10.85
CA PHE A 548 -16.30 4.64 -11.96
C PHE A 548 -15.10 3.74 -12.19
#